data_7e1e354f72329a3a9fb8eeb625cf2bae
#
_entry.id   7e1e354f72329a3a9fb8eeb625cf2bae
#
_cell.length_a   1.000
_cell.length_b   1.000
_cell.length_c   1.000
_cell.angle_alpha   90.00
_cell.angle_beta   90.00
_cell.angle_gamma   90.00
#
_symmetry.space_group_name_H-M   'P 1'
#
loop_
_entity.id
_entity.type
_entity.pdbx_description
1 polymer ?
#
loop_
_entity_poly.entity_id
_entity_poly.type
_entity_poly.pdbx_seq_one_letter_code
_entity_poly.pdbx_strand_id
1 'polypeptide(L)'
;IGMIENSTTGALESFNFEQLQKHIPELHKFNFPIDTYQFNPPMDSSDMEPDMWRKLVRIIHENYDKYQGFVILHGTDTMAYTASALSFMLDGLNKPVILTGSQLPIEVLRTDGKENLMTSIEIAVARNKEDKAVVPEVCIYFENHLMRGNRTTKINAENFNAFRSSNFPI
;
A
#
# COMPACT_ATOMS: atom_id res chain seq x y z
N ILE A 1 -0.75 8.67 -0.65
CA ILE A 1 0.29 8.62 -1.71
C ILE A 1 -0.43 8.51 -3.05
N GLY A 2 0.03 9.20 -4.06
CA GLY A 2 -0.57 9.16 -5.39
C GLY A 2 -1.43 10.36 -5.76
N MET A 3 -1.46 11.37 -4.91
CA MET A 3 -2.11 12.66 -5.19
C MET A 3 -1.09 13.78 -5.03
N ILE A 4 -1.07 14.72 -5.96
CA ILE A 4 -0.31 15.98 -5.90
C ILE A 4 -1.26 17.15 -6.11
N GLU A 5 -0.93 18.29 -5.53
CA GLU A 5 -1.71 19.50 -5.74
C GLU A 5 -1.32 20.15 -7.09
N ASN A 6 -2.27 20.33 -7.96
CA ASN A 6 -2.07 21.08 -9.19
C ASN A 6 -1.86 22.55 -8.83
N SER A 7 -0.67 23.07 -9.08
CA SER A 7 -0.28 24.44 -8.73
C SER A 7 -1.13 25.54 -9.40
N THR A 8 -1.89 25.20 -10.44
CA THR A 8 -2.73 26.14 -11.18
C THR A 8 -4.18 26.12 -10.69
N THR A 9 -4.69 24.94 -10.33
CA THR A 9 -6.11 24.76 -9.98
C THR A 9 -6.34 24.55 -8.49
N GLY A 10 -5.29 24.22 -7.70
CA GLY A 10 -5.40 23.80 -6.31
C GLY A 10 -6.07 22.44 -6.10
N ALA A 11 -6.45 21.76 -7.18
CA ALA A 11 -7.07 20.45 -7.10
C ALA A 11 -6.02 19.35 -6.89
N LEU A 12 -6.39 18.32 -6.14
CA LEU A 12 -5.57 17.11 -6.00
C LEU A 12 -5.71 16.27 -7.27
N GLU A 13 -4.58 15.99 -7.91
CA GLU A 13 -4.49 15.13 -9.09
C GLU A 13 -3.68 13.88 -8.77
N SER A 14 -4.06 12.77 -9.38
CA SER A 14 -3.29 11.52 -9.27
C SER A 14 -2.02 11.61 -10.10
N PHE A 15 -0.92 11.07 -9.60
CA PHE A 15 0.37 11.08 -10.29
C PHE A 15 0.96 9.66 -10.43
N ASN A 16 1.90 9.52 -11.36
CA ASN A 16 2.50 8.24 -11.67
C ASN A 16 3.72 7.92 -10.78
N PHE A 17 4.19 6.66 -10.86
CA PHE A 17 5.32 6.19 -10.05
C PHE A 17 6.65 6.89 -10.38
N GLU A 18 6.86 7.33 -11.62
CA GLU A 18 8.08 8.08 -11.97
C GLU A 18 8.12 9.44 -11.24
N GLN A 19 6.97 10.07 -11.08
CA GLN A 19 6.84 11.28 -10.27
C GLN A 19 7.07 10.96 -8.79
N LEU A 20 6.54 9.83 -8.30
CA LEU A 20 6.78 9.37 -6.93
C LEU A 20 8.29 9.20 -6.63
N GLN A 21 9.04 8.59 -7.54
CA GLN A 21 10.49 8.42 -7.39
C GLN A 21 11.25 9.73 -7.29
N LYS A 22 10.77 10.81 -7.94
CA LYS A 22 11.36 12.15 -7.80
C LYS A 22 11.16 12.73 -6.41
N HIS A 23 10.03 12.44 -5.77
CA HIS A 23 9.72 12.91 -4.41
C HIS A 23 10.32 12.02 -3.32
N ILE A 24 10.61 10.76 -3.65
CA ILE A 24 11.25 9.79 -2.73
C ILE A 24 12.52 9.22 -3.38
N PRO A 25 13.59 10.00 -3.48
CA PRO A 25 14.84 9.53 -4.10
C PRO A 25 15.48 8.37 -3.32
N GLU A 26 15.11 8.15 -2.07
CA GLU A 26 15.56 7.03 -1.26
C GLU A 26 15.16 5.67 -1.81
N LEU A 27 14.12 5.58 -2.65
CA LEU A 27 13.76 4.35 -3.34
C LEU A 27 14.91 3.77 -4.16
N HIS A 28 15.81 4.61 -4.65
CA HIS A 28 17.02 4.16 -5.36
C HIS A 28 18.09 3.51 -4.46
N LYS A 29 17.94 3.60 -3.13
CA LYS A 29 18.88 2.96 -2.18
C LYS A 29 18.55 1.48 -1.94
N PHE A 30 17.40 1.01 -2.37
CA PHE A 30 17.10 -0.41 -2.32
C PHE A 30 17.97 -1.18 -3.31
N ASN A 31 18.60 -2.27 -2.85
CA ASN A 31 19.52 -3.10 -3.63
C ASN A 31 18.79 -4.18 -4.47
N PHE A 32 17.52 -3.96 -4.78
CA PHE A 32 16.68 -4.87 -5.56
C PHE A 32 15.76 -4.07 -6.50
N PRO A 33 15.34 -4.67 -7.63
CA PRO A 33 14.44 -4.01 -8.56
C PRO A 33 13.03 -3.86 -7.96
N ILE A 34 12.40 -2.73 -8.26
CA ILE A 34 11.02 -2.44 -7.94
C ILE A 34 10.30 -2.18 -9.26
N ASP A 35 9.45 -3.11 -9.64
CA ASP A 35 8.56 -2.95 -10.79
C ASP A 35 7.22 -2.39 -10.33
N THR A 36 6.56 -1.66 -11.21
CA THR A 36 5.31 -0.98 -10.89
C THR A 36 4.22 -1.30 -11.87
N TYR A 37 3.01 -1.39 -11.36
CA TYR A 37 1.78 -1.43 -12.12
C TYR A 37 0.88 -0.29 -11.68
N GLN A 38 0.31 0.44 -12.62
CA GLN A 38 -0.61 1.53 -12.35
C GLN A 38 -1.90 1.36 -13.13
N PHE A 39 -3.03 1.60 -12.45
CA PHE A 39 -4.31 1.73 -13.14
C PHE A 39 -4.32 2.99 -14.01
N ASN A 40 -4.85 2.90 -15.21
CA ASN A 40 -5.00 4.04 -16.10
C ASN A 40 -6.46 4.13 -16.59
N PRO A 41 -7.20 5.18 -16.21
CA PRO A 41 -6.78 6.26 -15.30
C PRO A 41 -6.51 5.75 -13.86
N PRO A 42 -5.72 6.48 -13.06
CA PRO A 42 -5.61 6.24 -11.63
C PRO A 42 -6.98 6.37 -10.98
N MET A 43 -7.23 5.54 -9.96
CA MET A 43 -8.54 5.40 -9.35
C MET A 43 -8.58 6.05 -7.97
N ASP A 44 -9.64 6.79 -7.69
CA ASP A 44 -9.95 7.19 -6.32
C ASP A 44 -10.44 5.99 -5.51
N SER A 45 -10.01 5.90 -4.25
CA SER A 45 -10.43 4.79 -3.39
C SER A 45 -11.93 4.83 -3.04
N SER A 46 -12.57 5.98 -3.15
CA SER A 46 -14.03 6.09 -2.99
C SER A 46 -14.81 5.36 -4.08
N ASP A 47 -14.19 5.17 -5.25
CA ASP A 47 -14.78 4.46 -6.39
C ASP A 47 -14.42 2.97 -6.42
N MET A 48 -13.91 2.43 -5.31
CA MET A 48 -13.50 1.04 -5.22
C MET A 48 -14.69 0.07 -5.30
N GLU A 49 -14.67 -0.80 -6.31
CA GLU A 49 -15.70 -1.81 -6.57
C GLU A 49 -15.13 -3.24 -6.49
N PRO A 50 -15.98 -4.27 -6.33
CA PRO A 50 -15.55 -5.67 -6.28
C PRO A 50 -14.74 -6.12 -7.50
N ASP A 51 -15.00 -5.56 -8.68
CA ASP A 51 -14.25 -5.86 -9.90
C ASP A 51 -12.80 -5.36 -9.82
N MET A 52 -12.55 -4.29 -9.09
CA MET A 52 -11.20 -3.80 -8.84
C MET A 52 -10.42 -4.75 -7.93
N TRP A 53 -11.05 -5.32 -6.92
CA TRP A 53 -10.43 -6.38 -6.09
C TRP A 53 -10.10 -7.62 -6.93
N ARG A 54 -10.98 -8.06 -7.81
CA ARG A 54 -10.70 -9.17 -8.75
C ARG A 54 -9.51 -8.85 -9.66
N LYS A 55 -9.41 -7.61 -10.13
CA LYS A 55 -8.29 -7.15 -10.96
C LYS A 55 -6.97 -7.15 -10.18
N LEU A 56 -6.97 -6.66 -8.93
CA LEU A 56 -5.80 -6.72 -8.04
C LEU A 56 -5.36 -8.17 -7.80
N VAL A 57 -6.29 -9.07 -7.49
CA VAL A 57 -6.00 -10.50 -7.31
C VAL A 57 -5.38 -11.08 -8.56
N ARG A 58 -5.90 -10.78 -9.75
CA ARG A 58 -5.37 -11.27 -11.03
C ARG A 58 -3.94 -10.77 -11.25
N ILE A 59 -3.68 -9.48 -11.03
CA ILE A 59 -2.33 -8.89 -11.18
C ILE A 59 -1.35 -9.58 -10.24
N ILE A 60 -1.72 -9.79 -8.98
CA ILE A 60 -0.88 -10.49 -8.00
C ILE A 60 -0.63 -11.93 -8.46
N HIS A 61 -1.67 -12.65 -8.85
CA HIS A 61 -1.58 -14.04 -9.30
C HIS A 61 -0.67 -14.20 -10.54
N GLU A 62 -0.85 -13.38 -11.56
CA GLU A 62 -0.05 -13.42 -12.81
C GLU A 62 1.43 -13.09 -12.58
N ASN A 63 1.74 -12.41 -11.48
CA ASN A 63 3.09 -11.99 -11.13
C ASN A 63 3.65 -12.68 -9.87
N TYR A 64 2.89 -13.65 -9.32
CA TYR A 64 3.22 -14.24 -8.03
C TYR A 64 4.61 -14.87 -7.98
N ASP A 65 5.00 -15.60 -9.01
CA ASP A 65 6.30 -16.28 -9.07
C ASP A 65 7.47 -15.34 -9.36
N LYS A 66 7.20 -14.16 -9.93
CA LYS A 66 8.25 -13.21 -10.32
C LYS A 66 8.76 -12.36 -9.16
N TYR A 67 7.88 -12.04 -8.17
CA TYR A 67 8.19 -11.10 -7.11
C TYR A 67 8.18 -11.75 -5.74
N GLN A 68 8.96 -11.18 -4.83
CA GLN A 68 9.06 -11.66 -3.45
C GLN A 68 7.90 -11.17 -2.57
N GLY A 69 7.27 -10.06 -2.94
CA GLY A 69 6.15 -9.47 -2.22
C GLY A 69 5.51 -8.36 -3.04
N PHE A 70 4.39 -7.86 -2.58
CA PHE A 70 3.58 -6.86 -3.27
C PHE A 70 3.25 -5.71 -2.33
N VAL A 71 3.36 -4.48 -2.82
CA VAL A 71 2.92 -3.28 -2.11
C VAL A 71 1.83 -2.61 -2.94
N ILE A 72 0.69 -2.31 -2.30
CA ILE A 72 -0.45 -1.65 -2.94
C ILE A 72 -0.58 -0.26 -2.34
N LEU A 73 -0.33 0.77 -3.16
CA LEU A 73 -0.62 2.15 -2.80
C LEU A 73 -2.11 2.42 -2.97
N HIS A 74 -2.77 2.78 -1.89
CA HIS A 74 -4.23 2.86 -1.83
C HIS A 74 -4.66 4.12 -1.09
N GLY A 75 -5.77 4.73 -1.51
CA GLY A 75 -6.40 5.79 -0.74
C GLY A 75 -6.94 5.27 0.59
N THR A 76 -6.91 6.10 1.63
CA THR A 76 -7.20 5.64 3.00
C THR A 76 -8.66 5.32 3.26
N ASP A 77 -9.61 5.85 2.47
CA ASP A 77 -11.05 5.74 2.77
C ASP A 77 -11.57 4.31 2.72
N THR A 78 -11.14 3.54 1.74
CA THR A 78 -11.59 2.16 1.55
C THR A 78 -10.46 1.12 1.69
N MET A 79 -9.27 1.53 2.13
CA MET A 79 -8.11 0.63 2.26
C MET A 79 -8.42 -0.58 3.15
N ALA A 80 -9.10 -0.38 4.29
CA ALA A 80 -9.44 -1.46 5.21
C ALA A 80 -10.41 -2.47 4.57
N TYR A 81 -11.34 -2.01 3.74
CA TYR A 81 -12.25 -2.90 3.00
C TYR A 81 -11.50 -3.70 1.93
N THR A 82 -10.63 -3.04 1.17
CA THR A 82 -9.78 -3.71 0.17
C THR A 82 -8.86 -4.74 0.82
N ALA A 83 -8.20 -4.38 1.91
CA ALA A 83 -7.33 -5.30 2.63
C ALA A 83 -8.10 -6.51 3.19
N SER A 84 -9.30 -6.29 3.72
CA SER A 84 -10.17 -7.36 4.18
C SER A 84 -10.60 -8.28 3.03
N ALA A 85 -11.06 -7.72 1.91
CA ALA A 85 -11.45 -8.48 0.73
C ALA A 85 -10.28 -9.33 0.20
N LEU A 86 -9.11 -8.73 0.01
CA LEU A 86 -7.92 -9.44 -0.47
C LEU A 86 -7.46 -10.54 0.49
N SER A 87 -7.63 -10.37 1.80
CA SER A 87 -7.30 -11.39 2.81
C SER A 87 -8.10 -12.69 2.62
N PHE A 88 -9.32 -12.60 2.08
CA PHE A 88 -10.17 -13.77 1.80
C PHE A 88 -10.09 -14.23 0.34
N MET A 89 -9.70 -13.36 -0.58
CA MET A 89 -9.59 -13.69 -2.00
C MET A 89 -8.24 -14.31 -2.37
N LEU A 90 -7.19 -14.05 -1.58
CA LEU A 90 -5.83 -14.56 -1.76
C LEU A 90 -5.58 -15.67 -0.73
N ASP A 91 -6.10 -16.87 -1.00
CA ASP A 91 -5.89 -18.03 -0.14
C ASP A 91 -4.50 -18.64 -0.36
N GLY A 92 -3.92 -19.19 0.71
CA GLY A 92 -2.63 -19.88 0.65
C GLY A 92 -1.41 -18.99 0.38
N LEU A 93 -1.48 -17.71 0.75
CA LEU A 93 -0.34 -16.79 0.60
C LEU A 93 0.90 -17.28 1.35
N ASN A 94 2.04 -17.25 0.65
CA ASN A 94 3.37 -17.42 1.25
C ASN A 94 4.28 -16.20 0.99
N LYS A 95 3.71 -15.12 0.46
CA LYS A 95 4.36 -13.84 0.17
C LYS A 95 3.55 -12.68 0.76
N PRO A 96 4.20 -11.58 1.17
CA PRO A 96 3.50 -10.42 1.69
C PRO A 96 2.69 -9.70 0.62
N VAL A 97 1.51 -9.22 1.00
CA VAL A 97 0.73 -8.22 0.26
C VAL A 97 0.43 -7.06 1.21
N ILE A 98 1.17 -5.97 1.09
CA ILE A 98 1.12 -4.85 2.02
C ILE A 98 0.37 -3.69 1.38
N LEU A 99 -0.76 -3.30 1.97
CA LEU A 99 -1.45 -2.08 1.59
C LEU A 99 -0.91 -0.91 2.43
N THR A 100 -0.73 0.22 1.78
CA THR A 100 -0.33 1.45 2.45
C THR A 100 -0.83 2.68 1.70
N GLY A 101 -0.71 3.82 2.32
CA GLY A 101 -1.14 5.10 1.77
C GLY A 101 -0.58 6.25 2.58
N SER A 102 -1.21 7.41 2.50
CA SER A 102 -0.88 8.56 3.32
C SER A 102 -2.11 9.41 3.61
N GLN A 103 -2.06 10.13 4.73
CA GLN A 103 -3.06 11.15 5.04
C GLN A 103 -2.72 12.48 4.35
N LEU A 104 -1.44 12.76 4.16
CA LEU A 104 -1.00 13.98 3.48
C LEU A 104 -0.45 13.67 2.09
N PRO A 105 -0.62 14.59 1.12
CA PRO A 105 0.04 14.50 -0.19
C PRO A 105 1.55 14.33 -0.05
N ILE A 106 2.16 13.62 -1.00
CA ILE A 106 3.59 13.28 -0.93
C ILE A 106 4.51 14.51 -0.97
N GLU A 107 4.05 15.61 -1.53
CA GLU A 107 4.79 16.87 -1.65
C GLU A 107 4.84 17.67 -0.34
N VAL A 108 3.96 17.37 0.60
CA VAL A 108 3.93 18.07 1.89
C VAL A 108 5.16 17.71 2.70
N LEU A 109 5.85 18.73 3.23
CA LEU A 109 7.13 18.57 3.93
C LEU A 109 7.11 17.52 5.05
N ARG A 110 5.98 17.34 5.72
CA ARG A 110 5.79 16.36 6.81
C ARG A 110 4.80 15.27 6.43
N THR A 111 4.83 14.84 5.17
CA THR A 111 4.00 13.72 4.74
C THR A 111 4.38 12.43 5.47
N ASP A 112 3.38 11.66 5.87
CA ASP A 112 3.51 10.29 6.35
C ASP A 112 3.78 9.28 5.22
N GLY A 113 3.51 9.69 3.97
CA GLY A 113 3.55 8.81 2.81
C GLY A 113 4.91 8.21 2.49
N LYS A 114 5.98 8.96 2.74
CA LYS A 114 7.35 8.50 2.49
C LYS A 114 7.72 7.33 3.40
N GLU A 115 7.55 7.50 4.71
CA GLU A 115 7.84 6.47 5.70
C GLU A 115 6.96 5.25 5.51
N ASN A 116 5.66 5.47 5.28
CA ASN A 116 4.72 4.39 5.04
C ASN A 116 5.11 3.55 3.83
N LEU A 117 5.54 4.18 2.72
CA LEU A 117 5.96 3.45 1.52
C LEU A 117 7.26 2.69 1.73
N MET A 118 8.30 3.36 2.27
CA MET A 118 9.62 2.77 2.46
C MET A 118 9.53 1.52 3.34
N THR A 119 8.89 1.63 4.50
CA THR A 119 8.72 0.51 5.42
C THR A 119 7.84 -0.60 4.84
N SER A 120 6.80 -0.27 4.06
CA SER A 120 5.99 -1.29 3.38
C SER A 120 6.81 -2.11 2.39
N ILE A 121 7.74 -1.49 1.66
CA ILE A 121 8.66 -2.18 0.74
C ILE A 121 9.61 -3.08 1.54
N GLU A 122 10.19 -2.60 2.64
CA GLU A 122 11.07 -3.41 3.50
C GLU A 122 10.34 -4.65 4.05
N ILE A 123 9.11 -4.49 4.52
CA ILE A 123 8.28 -5.60 5.00
C ILE A 123 8.01 -6.60 3.86
N ALA A 124 7.72 -6.11 2.66
CA ALA A 124 7.40 -6.96 1.51
C ALA A 124 8.57 -7.87 1.09
N VAL A 125 9.81 -7.46 1.36
CA VAL A 125 11.00 -8.25 1.02
C VAL A 125 11.64 -8.94 2.23
N ALA A 126 11.15 -8.68 3.44
CA ALA A 126 11.72 -9.27 4.66
C ALA A 126 11.65 -10.79 4.66
N ARG A 127 12.80 -11.45 4.95
CA ARG A 127 12.94 -12.89 4.98
C ARG A 127 13.49 -13.34 6.34
N ASN A 128 13.03 -14.49 6.79
CA ASN A 128 13.59 -15.15 7.97
C ASN A 128 14.86 -15.94 7.60
N LYS A 129 15.46 -16.62 8.59
CA LYS A 129 16.66 -17.42 8.40
C LYS A 129 16.50 -18.60 7.43
N GLU A 130 15.26 -19.00 7.15
CA GLU A 130 14.92 -20.09 6.23
C GLU A 130 14.54 -19.56 4.82
N ASP A 131 14.81 -18.29 4.54
CA ASP A 131 14.44 -17.59 3.31
C ASP A 131 12.92 -17.55 3.04
N LYS A 132 12.11 -17.65 4.08
CA LYS A 132 10.67 -17.50 4.00
C LYS A 132 10.25 -16.07 4.34
N ALA A 133 9.16 -15.61 3.74
CA ALA A 133 8.60 -14.31 4.08
C ALA A 133 8.30 -14.22 5.58
N VAL A 134 8.67 -13.11 6.20
CA VAL A 134 8.35 -12.84 7.62
C VAL A 134 6.86 -12.63 7.81
N VAL A 135 6.21 -12.00 6.84
CA VAL A 135 4.78 -11.65 6.88
C VAL A 135 4.07 -12.21 5.63
N PRO A 136 3.74 -13.52 5.58
CA PRO A 136 3.07 -14.12 4.42
C PRO A 136 1.55 -13.89 4.46
N GLU A 137 1.12 -12.65 4.61
CA GLU A 137 -0.28 -12.27 4.80
C GLU A 137 -0.62 -10.98 4.05
N VAL A 138 -1.92 -10.70 3.89
CA VAL A 138 -2.40 -9.37 3.51
C VAL A 138 -2.42 -8.50 4.76
N CYS A 139 -1.66 -7.41 4.74
CA CYS A 139 -1.55 -6.48 5.85
C CYS A 139 -1.74 -5.03 5.39
N ILE A 140 -2.10 -4.16 6.33
CA ILE A 140 -1.98 -2.71 6.20
C ILE A 140 -0.79 -2.27 7.04
N TYR A 141 0.14 -1.53 6.43
CA TYR A 141 1.14 -0.78 7.17
C TYR A 141 0.79 0.71 7.16
N PHE A 142 0.66 1.29 8.33
CA PHE A 142 0.34 2.70 8.47
C PHE A 142 0.83 3.22 9.82
N GLU A 143 1.51 4.38 9.83
CA GLU A 143 1.97 5.06 11.05
C GLU A 143 2.64 4.10 12.07
N ASN A 144 3.73 3.44 11.65
CA ASN A 144 4.53 2.52 12.47
C ASN A 144 3.78 1.27 12.99
N HIS A 145 2.61 0.96 12.41
CA HIS A 145 1.85 -0.23 12.77
C HIS A 145 1.61 -1.12 11.56
N LEU A 146 1.99 -2.40 11.71
CA LEU A 146 1.63 -3.45 10.76
C LEU A 146 0.39 -4.17 11.29
N MET A 147 -0.69 -4.16 10.53
CA MET A 147 -2.00 -4.67 10.96
C MET A 147 -2.51 -5.69 9.95
N ARG A 148 -3.07 -6.81 10.42
CA ARG A 148 -3.71 -7.78 9.52
C ARG A 148 -4.86 -7.15 8.75
N GLY A 149 -4.92 -7.37 7.43
CA GLY A 149 -5.88 -6.73 6.55
C GLY A 149 -7.34 -6.98 6.93
N ASN A 150 -7.67 -8.20 7.36
CA ASN A 150 -9.03 -8.57 7.77
C ASN A 150 -9.39 -8.20 9.22
N ARG A 151 -8.52 -7.49 9.94
CA ARG A 151 -8.74 -7.07 11.34
C ARG A 151 -8.56 -5.59 11.55
N THR A 152 -8.35 -4.84 10.49
CA THR A 152 -8.07 -3.42 10.50
C THR A 152 -9.31 -2.63 10.14
N THR A 153 -9.52 -1.52 10.81
CA THR A 153 -10.58 -0.55 10.50
C THR A 153 -10.02 0.88 10.50
N LYS A 154 -10.57 1.74 9.64
CA LYS A 154 -10.28 3.17 9.67
C LYS A 154 -11.07 3.80 10.81
N ILE A 155 -10.39 4.50 11.71
CA ILE A 155 -10.98 5.14 12.90
C ILE A 155 -10.91 6.65 12.85
N ASN A 156 -10.10 7.21 11.95
CA ASN A 156 -9.92 8.64 11.84
C ASN A 156 -9.77 9.08 10.38
N ALA A 157 -10.43 10.18 10.01
CA ALA A 157 -10.39 10.72 8.68
C ALA A 157 -9.22 11.69 8.44
N GLU A 158 -8.73 12.36 9.48
CA GLU A 158 -7.80 13.50 9.37
C GLU A 158 -6.45 13.24 10.02
N ASN A 159 -6.41 12.51 11.14
CA ASN A 159 -5.17 12.28 11.87
C ASN A 159 -4.32 11.17 11.23
N PHE A 160 -3.01 11.21 11.46
CA PHE A 160 -2.09 10.16 11.02
C PHE A 160 -2.46 8.80 11.61
N ASN A 161 -2.90 8.74 12.86
CA ASN A 161 -3.43 7.53 13.48
C ASN A 161 -4.81 7.17 12.88
N ALA A 162 -4.81 6.82 11.61
CA ALA A 162 -6.02 6.61 10.83
C ALA A 162 -6.62 5.20 10.98
N PHE A 163 -5.80 4.20 11.29
CA PHE A 163 -6.19 2.79 11.33
C PHE A 163 -5.94 2.15 12.69
N ARG A 164 -6.74 1.13 13.00
CA ARG A 164 -6.63 0.35 14.23
C ARG A 164 -7.02 -1.11 14.02
N SER A 165 -6.27 -2.00 14.69
CA SER A 165 -6.63 -3.40 14.91
C SER A 165 -7.05 -3.57 16.37
N SER A 166 -8.37 -3.56 16.65
CA SER A 166 -8.90 -3.34 18.01
C SER A 166 -8.63 -4.48 19.00
N ASN A 167 -8.69 -5.73 18.54
CA ASN A 167 -8.62 -6.92 19.41
C ASN A 167 -7.34 -7.75 19.22
N PHE A 168 -6.50 -7.36 18.30
CA PHE A 168 -5.28 -8.07 17.95
C PHE A 168 -4.18 -7.04 17.74
N PRO A 169 -3.51 -6.63 18.84
CA PRO A 169 -2.26 -5.92 18.68
C PRO A 169 -1.30 -6.79 17.87
N ILE A 170 -0.54 -6.18 17.11
CA ILE A 170 0.40 -6.75 16.13
C ILE A 170 1.58 -7.34 16.85
#